data_7c0e558baa43958702632c74dc37f851
#
_entry.id   7c0e558baa43958702632c74dc37f851
#
_cell.length_a   1.000
_cell.length_b   1.000
_cell.length_c   1.000
_cell.angle_alpha   90.00
_cell.angle_beta   90.00
_cell.angle_gamma   90.00
#
_symmetry.space_group_name_H-M   'P 1'
#
loop_
_entity.id
_entity.type
_entity.pdbx_description
1 polymer ?
#
loop_
_entity_poly.entity_id
_entity_poly.type
_entity_poly.pdbx_seq_one_letter_code
_entity_poly.pdbx_strand_id
1 'polypeptide(L)'
;MKMNNRIYSNAVMGLLLLVAAVLACSSGDETAKANKLVDEGNAAVEEAKKFVTEAEAKKQQMMNTPIARLADARSTAQEAIAAYDKAKEKCKEASKKYEEASKLKIKDKFKEYLLIKVKEYDKRAELVETAKGTPQALIDAKNHVSFVSMANANNERVARLTKEADDLAAQSDKLQKDNPDSFK
;
A
#
# COMPACT_ATOMS: atom_id res chain seq x y z
N MET A 1 15.91 14.15 -24.76
CA MET A 1 15.23 14.70 -23.57
C MET A 1 15.37 13.69 -22.44
N LYS A 2 16.28 13.93 -21.48
CA LYS A 2 16.52 12.98 -20.37
C LYS A 2 15.43 13.16 -19.34
N MET A 3 14.50 12.22 -19.23
CA MET A 3 13.51 12.19 -18.15
C MET A 3 14.22 11.84 -16.83
N ASN A 4 14.01 12.68 -15.83
CA ASN A 4 14.58 12.55 -14.50
C ASN A 4 13.89 11.40 -13.72
N ASN A 5 14.40 10.18 -13.83
CA ASN A 5 13.87 8.96 -13.20
C ASN A 5 14.15 8.85 -11.68
N ARG A 6 14.48 9.95 -10.98
CA ARG A 6 14.96 9.87 -9.58
C ARG A 6 13.91 10.06 -8.49
N ILE A 7 12.65 10.29 -8.82
CA ILE A 7 11.66 10.73 -7.80
C ILE A 7 10.85 9.58 -7.17
N TYR A 8 10.80 8.40 -7.79
CA TYR A 8 9.86 7.35 -7.34
C TYR A 8 10.48 6.19 -6.55
N SER A 9 11.79 6.16 -6.36
CA SER A 9 12.45 5.03 -5.66
C SER A 9 12.45 5.13 -4.12
N ASN A 10 12.18 6.29 -3.54
CA ASN A 10 12.40 6.52 -2.11
C ASN A 10 11.13 6.57 -1.25
N ALA A 11 9.94 6.48 -1.83
CA ALA A 11 8.68 6.60 -1.07
C ALA A 11 8.21 5.28 -0.42
N VAL A 12 8.88 4.16 -0.68
CA VAL A 12 8.44 2.82 -0.21
C VAL A 12 9.20 2.33 1.03
N MET A 13 10.23 3.05 1.49
CA MET A 13 11.21 2.51 2.45
C MET A 13 11.19 3.16 3.82
N GLY A 14 10.04 3.25 4.44
CA GLY A 14 9.91 3.79 5.79
C GLY A 14 8.91 3.03 6.65
N LEU A 15 9.21 1.76 7.02
CA LEU A 15 8.47 1.12 8.10
C LEU A 15 9.40 0.25 8.94
N LEU A 16 9.84 0.80 10.06
CA LEU A 16 10.54 0.08 11.12
C LEU A 16 9.52 -0.68 11.98
N LEU A 17 9.69 -1.98 12.06
CA LEU A 17 9.02 -2.92 12.97
C LEU A 17 9.43 -2.61 14.42
N LEU A 18 8.46 -2.38 15.30
CA LEU A 18 8.61 -2.58 16.73
C LEU A 18 7.58 -3.62 17.18
N VAL A 19 8.04 -4.86 17.33
CA VAL A 19 7.31 -5.91 18.01
C VAL A 19 7.64 -5.79 19.50
N ALA A 20 6.65 -5.42 20.31
CA ALA A 20 6.72 -5.55 21.75
C ALA A 20 5.56 -6.44 22.22
N ALA A 21 5.85 -7.71 22.49
CA ALA A 21 4.93 -8.59 23.18
C ALA A 21 5.09 -8.37 24.69
N VAL A 22 4.03 -7.93 25.38
CA VAL A 22 3.93 -7.98 26.83
C VAL A 22 2.55 -8.52 27.22
N LEU A 23 2.55 -9.67 27.91
CA LEU A 23 1.39 -10.28 28.53
C LEU A 23 1.00 -9.48 29.80
N ALA A 24 -0.20 -8.92 29.80
CA ALA A 24 -0.84 -8.45 31.02
C ALA A 24 -2.31 -8.93 31.04
N CYS A 25 -2.59 -9.90 31.91
CA CYS A 25 -3.94 -10.34 32.21
C CYS A 25 -4.65 -9.30 33.06
N SER A 26 -5.67 -8.62 32.47
CA SER A 26 -6.71 -7.99 33.25
C SER A 26 -8.08 -8.38 32.68
N SER A 27 -8.96 -8.85 33.53
CA SER A 27 -10.30 -9.33 33.17
C SER A 27 -11.11 -8.20 32.52
N GLY A 28 -11.31 -8.29 31.21
CA GLY A 28 -12.11 -7.34 30.41
C GLY A 28 -11.34 -6.57 29.36
N ASP A 29 -10.00 -6.65 29.30
CA ASP A 29 -9.15 -6.05 28.28
C ASP A 29 -8.84 -7.09 27.20
N GLU A 30 -9.14 -6.76 25.94
CA GLU A 30 -8.88 -7.63 24.79
C GLU A 30 -7.60 -7.23 24.02
N THR A 31 -6.67 -6.50 24.66
CA THR A 31 -5.44 -5.99 24.04
C THR A 31 -4.60 -7.11 23.41
N ALA A 32 -4.45 -8.26 24.07
CA ALA A 32 -3.70 -9.40 23.51
C ALA A 32 -4.33 -9.92 22.21
N LYS A 33 -5.66 -9.98 22.14
CA LYS A 33 -6.39 -10.37 20.93
C LYS A 33 -6.26 -9.31 19.83
N ALA A 34 -6.32 -8.02 20.20
CA ALA A 34 -6.09 -6.93 19.27
C ALA A 34 -4.68 -6.98 18.68
N ASN A 35 -3.66 -7.19 19.51
CA ASN A 35 -2.27 -7.32 19.05
C ASN A 35 -2.11 -8.46 18.05
N LYS A 36 -2.73 -9.62 18.29
CA LYS A 36 -2.70 -10.74 17.33
C LYS A 36 -3.30 -10.34 15.97
N LEU A 37 -4.42 -9.63 15.96
CA LEU A 37 -5.03 -9.13 14.72
C LEU A 37 -4.16 -8.08 14.03
N VAL A 38 -3.47 -7.23 14.81
CA VAL A 38 -2.48 -6.29 14.28
C VAL A 38 -1.32 -7.01 13.63
N ASP A 39 -0.80 -8.09 14.24
CA ASP A 39 0.29 -8.90 13.66
C ASP A 39 -0.15 -9.57 12.36
N GLU A 40 -1.38 -10.09 12.29
CA GLU A 40 -1.96 -10.63 11.05
C GLU A 40 -2.12 -9.53 9.97
N GLY A 41 -2.56 -8.33 10.36
CA GLY A 41 -2.61 -7.17 9.47
C GLY A 41 -1.23 -6.76 8.95
N ASN A 42 -0.22 -6.70 9.84
CA ASN A 42 1.16 -6.40 9.47
C ASN A 42 1.73 -7.45 8.50
N ALA A 43 1.42 -8.73 8.69
CA ALA A 43 1.84 -9.79 7.76
C ALA A 43 1.24 -9.57 6.36
N ALA A 44 -0.04 -9.21 6.27
CA ALA A 44 -0.68 -8.86 5.00
C ALA A 44 -0.03 -7.63 4.35
N VAL A 45 0.39 -6.63 5.15
CA VAL A 45 1.14 -5.46 4.66
C VAL A 45 2.46 -5.86 4.02
N GLU A 46 3.22 -6.74 4.64
CA GLU A 46 4.50 -7.21 4.08
C GLU A 46 4.31 -7.99 2.77
N GLU A 47 3.22 -8.78 2.65
CA GLU A 47 2.86 -9.41 1.39
C GLU A 47 2.44 -8.38 0.33
N ALA A 48 1.65 -7.36 0.70
CA ALA A 48 1.28 -6.28 -0.21
C ALA A 48 2.51 -5.57 -0.78
N LYS A 49 3.51 -5.26 0.05
CA LYS A 49 4.78 -4.64 -0.37
C LYS A 49 5.53 -5.50 -1.39
N LYS A 50 5.59 -6.82 -1.19
CA LYS A 50 6.23 -7.73 -2.15
C LYS A 50 5.55 -7.67 -3.52
N PHE A 51 4.21 -7.71 -3.55
CA PHE A 51 3.48 -7.63 -4.80
C PHE A 51 3.56 -6.24 -5.46
N VAL A 52 3.61 -5.15 -4.70
CA VAL A 52 3.89 -3.81 -5.25
C VAL A 52 5.27 -3.77 -5.89
N THR A 53 6.29 -4.32 -5.22
CA THR A 53 7.65 -4.38 -5.76
C THR A 53 7.70 -5.17 -7.07
N GLU A 54 7.03 -6.33 -7.12
CA GLU A 54 6.90 -7.15 -8.33
C GLU A 54 6.20 -6.36 -9.45
N ALA A 55 5.08 -5.73 -9.15
CA ALA A 55 4.31 -4.94 -10.11
C ALA A 55 5.12 -3.76 -10.69
N GLU A 56 5.84 -3.02 -9.84
CA GLU A 56 6.68 -1.91 -10.27
C GLU A 56 7.86 -2.40 -11.14
N ALA A 57 8.47 -3.54 -10.80
CA ALA A 57 9.51 -4.15 -11.62
C ALA A 57 8.97 -4.53 -13.02
N LYS A 58 7.79 -5.14 -13.09
CA LYS A 58 7.11 -5.47 -14.35
C LYS A 58 6.73 -4.21 -15.14
N LYS A 59 6.20 -3.19 -14.47
CA LYS A 59 5.92 -1.88 -15.09
C LYS A 59 7.18 -1.27 -15.68
N GLN A 60 8.30 -1.29 -14.97
CA GLN A 60 9.58 -0.80 -15.48
C GLN A 60 10.08 -1.62 -16.67
N GLN A 61 9.97 -2.95 -16.63
CA GLN A 61 10.31 -3.83 -17.74
C GLN A 61 9.46 -3.51 -18.97
N MET A 62 8.16 -3.37 -18.80
CA MET A 62 7.21 -2.95 -19.84
C MET A 62 7.64 -1.63 -20.51
N MET A 63 7.97 -0.62 -19.70
CA MET A 63 8.35 0.72 -20.18
C MET A 63 9.70 0.71 -20.94
N ASN A 64 10.58 -0.22 -20.62
CA ASN A 64 11.89 -0.37 -21.27
C ASN A 64 11.86 -1.30 -22.49
N THR A 65 10.71 -1.94 -22.77
CA THR A 65 10.57 -2.83 -23.92
C THR A 65 10.50 -2.02 -25.23
N PRO A 66 11.35 -2.32 -26.24
CA PRO A 66 11.33 -1.60 -27.51
C PRO A 66 9.97 -1.70 -28.20
N ILE A 67 9.59 -0.66 -28.94
CA ILE A 67 8.30 -0.57 -29.65
C ILE A 67 8.10 -1.70 -30.66
N ALA A 68 9.19 -2.21 -31.25
CA ALA A 68 9.17 -3.37 -32.13
C ALA A 68 8.71 -4.67 -31.44
N ARG A 69 8.69 -4.69 -30.11
CA ARG A 69 8.28 -5.81 -29.26
C ARG A 69 7.02 -5.48 -28.45
N LEU A 70 6.08 -4.75 -29.04
CA LEU A 70 4.89 -4.29 -28.37
C LEU A 70 4.05 -5.43 -27.77
N ALA A 71 4.01 -6.60 -28.39
CA ALA A 71 3.32 -7.78 -27.86
C ALA A 71 3.92 -8.23 -26.51
N ASP A 72 5.26 -8.25 -26.41
CA ASP A 72 5.95 -8.58 -25.15
C ASP A 72 5.69 -7.53 -24.07
N ALA A 73 5.70 -6.25 -24.46
CA ALA A 73 5.36 -5.16 -23.53
C ALA A 73 3.95 -5.29 -22.97
N ARG A 74 2.96 -5.67 -23.81
CA ARG A 74 1.58 -5.91 -23.38
C ARG A 74 1.45 -7.13 -22.48
N SER A 75 2.17 -8.21 -22.75
CA SER A 75 2.21 -9.37 -21.85
C SER A 75 2.77 -8.98 -20.48
N THR A 76 3.88 -8.24 -20.45
CA THR A 76 4.47 -7.73 -19.21
C THR A 76 3.55 -6.76 -18.48
N ALA A 77 2.75 -5.96 -19.20
CA ALA A 77 1.73 -5.09 -18.61
C ALA A 77 0.64 -5.90 -17.90
N GLN A 78 0.20 -7.01 -18.48
CA GLN A 78 -0.77 -7.92 -17.85
C GLN A 78 -0.21 -8.54 -16.56
N GLU A 79 1.07 -8.93 -16.55
CA GLU A 79 1.74 -9.43 -15.35
C GLU A 79 1.82 -8.35 -14.25
N ALA A 80 2.12 -7.11 -14.61
CA ALA A 80 2.11 -5.99 -13.67
C ALA A 80 0.71 -5.77 -13.07
N ILE A 81 -0.34 -5.80 -13.89
CA ILE A 81 -1.73 -5.67 -13.44
C ILE A 81 -2.07 -6.77 -12.43
N ALA A 82 -1.73 -8.03 -12.75
CA ALA A 82 -2.02 -9.17 -11.86
C ALA A 82 -1.29 -9.06 -10.52
N ALA A 83 -0.05 -8.53 -10.50
CA ALA A 83 0.68 -8.28 -9.26
C ALA A 83 0.06 -7.13 -8.44
N TYR A 84 -0.39 -6.05 -9.09
CA TYR A 84 -1.14 -4.99 -8.40
C TYR A 84 -2.46 -5.49 -7.82
N ASP A 85 -3.19 -6.39 -8.50
CA ASP A 85 -4.42 -6.96 -7.96
C ASP A 85 -4.17 -7.73 -6.66
N LYS A 86 -3.11 -8.55 -6.61
CA LYS A 86 -2.68 -9.24 -5.39
C LYS A 86 -2.31 -8.24 -4.27
N ALA A 87 -1.58 -7.19 -4.61
CA ALA A 87 -1.21 -6.14 -3.64
C ALA A 87 -2.45 -5.46 -3.06
N LYS A 88 -3.43 -5.10 -3.90
CA LYS A 88 -4.69 -4.50 -3.48
C LYS A 88 -5.45 -5.40 -2.51
N GLU A 89 -5.58 -6.70 -2.82
CA GLU A 89 -6.26 -7.65 -1.93
C GLU A 89 -5.56 -7.74 -0.57
N LYS A 90 -4.22 -7.70 -0.54
CA LYS A 90 -3.45 -7.70 0.72
C LYS A 90 -3.60 -6.40 1.51
N CYS A 91 -3.70 -5.25 0.86
CA CYS A 91 -4.04 -3.99 1.53
C CYS A 91 -5.43 -4.04 2.18
N LYS A 92 -6.42 -4.60 1.48
CA LYS A 92 -7.77 -4.79 2.03
C LYS A 92 -7.80 -5.79 3.19
N GLU A 93 -7.03 -6.87 3.10
CA GLU A 93 -6.87 -7.83 4.20
C GLU A 93 -6.31 -7.15 5.44
N ALA A 94 -5.26 -6.34 5.29
CA ALA A 94 -4.68 -5.56 6.39
C ALA A 94 -5.69 -4.58 7.00
N SER A 95 -6.40 -3.80 6.18
CA SER A 95 -7.45 -2.88 6.62
C SER A 95 -8.52 -3.62 7.45
N LYS A 96 -8.99 -4.77 6.97
CA LYS A 96 -9.98 -5.59 7.68
C LYS A 96 -9.47 -6.07 9.03
N LYS A 97 -8.20 -6.50 9.13
CA LYS A 97 -7.62 -6.95 10.41
C LYS A 97 -7.52 -5.81 11.42
N TYR A 98 -7.11 -4.62 11.00
CA TYR A 98 -7.10 -3.44 11.87
C TYR A 98 -8.53 -3.02 12.27
N GLU A 99 -9.50 -3.12 11.36
CA GLU A 99 -10.90 -2.87 11.68
C GLU A 99 -11.45 -3.86 12.71
N GLU A 100 -11.17 -5.16 12.54
CA GLU A 100 -11.55 -6.19 13.52
C GLU A 100 -10.94 -5.91 14.89
N ALA A 101 -9.65 -5.54 14.95
CA ALA A 101 -8.97 -5.17 16.18
C ALA A 101 -9.58 -3.93 16.84
N SER A 102 -9.99 -2.92 16.06
CA SER A 102 -10.57 -1.68 16.57
C SER A 102 -11.95 -1.86 17.24
N LYS A 103 -12.63 -2.97 16.96
CA LYS A 103 -13.96 -3.30 17.55
C LYS A 103 -13.84 -3.96 18.92
N LEU A 104 -12.63 -4.34 19.34
CA LEU A 104 -12.37 -4.98 20.62
C LEU A 104 -12.40 -3.96 21.77
N LYS A 105 -12.50 -4.49 22.99
CA LYS A 105 -12.45 -3.69 24.23
C LYS A 105 -10.99 -3.40 24.59
N ILE A 106 -10.46 -2.34 24.02
CA ILE A 106 -9.09 -1.87 24.16
C ILE A 106 -9.06 -0.38 24.53
N LYS A 107 -7.87 0.14 24.89
CA LYS A 107 -7.68 1.55 25.22
C LYS A 107 -8.05 2.48 24.05
N ASP A 108 -8.65 3.61 24.33
CA ASP A 108 -9.17 4.54 23.32
C ASP A 108 -8.10 5.00 22.31
N LYS A 109 -6.88 5.29 22.80
CA LYS A 109 -5.78 5.71 21.91
C LYS A 109 -5.28 4.60 21.00
N PHE A 110 -5.33 3.35 21.46
CA PHE A 110 -5.03 2.21 20.59
C PHE A 110 -6.12 2.02 19.53
N LYS A 111 -7.38 2.19 19.91
CA LYS A 111 -8.51 2.15 18.98
C LYS A 111 -8.42 3.26 17.92
N GLU A 112 -8.09 4.49 18.33
CA GLU A 112 -7.88 5.62 17.43
C GLU A 112 -6.78 5.33 16.41
N TYR A 113 -5.63 4.79 16.86
CA TYR A 113 -4.54 4.33 16.00
C TYR A 113 -5.03 3.31 14.95
N LEU A 114 -5.75 2.29 15.38
CA LEU A 114 -6.25 1.25 14.49
C LEU A 114 -7.20 1.81 13.42
N LEU A 115 -8.06 2.76 13.78
CA LEU A 115 -8.97 3.43 12.83
C LEU A 115 -8.20 4.30 11.82
N ILE A 116 -7.06 4.88 12.19
CA ILE A 116 -6.18 5.56 11.25
C ILE A 116 -5.53 4.53 10.32
N LYS A 117 -5.06 3.39 10.84
CA LYS A 117 -4.49 2.29 10.03
C LYS A 117 -5.50 1.74 9.02
N VAL A 118 -6.78 1.60 9.40
CA VAL A 118 -7.86 1.23 8.46
C VAL A 118 -7.89 2.21 7.29
N LYS A 119 -7.98 3.51 7.57
CA LYS A 119 -8.02 4.55 6.53
C LYS A 119 -6.76 4.55 5.66
N GLU A 120 -5.59 4.34 6.26
CA GLU A 120 -4.32 4.24 5.54
C GLU A 120 -4.36 3.10 4.53
N TYR A 121 -4.75 1.89 4.96
CA TYR A 121 -4.71 0.72 4.07
C TYR A 121 -5.86 0.68 3.06
N ASP A 122 -7.00 1.29 3.35
CA ASP A 122 -8.03 1.56 2.34
C ASP A 122 -7.50 2.51 1.26
N LYS A 123 -6.77 3.57 1.67
CA LYS A 123 -6.14 4.51 0.74
C LYS A 123 -5.01 3.86 -0.06
N ARG A 124 -4.21 2.97 0.56
CA ARG A 124 -3.19 2.18 -0.16
C ARG A 124 -3.82 1.20 -1.15
N ALA A 125 -4.96 0.61 -0.84
CA ALA A 125 -5.70 -0.22 -1.81
C ALA A 125 -6.20 0.60 -3.01
N GLU A 126 -6.68 1.83 -2.79
CA GLU A 126 -7.05 2.77 -3.86
C GLU A 126 -5.83 3.19 -4.70
N LEU A 127 -4.70 3.46 -4.05
CA LEU A 127 -3.43 3.79 -4.69
C LEU A 127 -2.98 2.66 -5.63
N VAL A 128 -2.96 1.42 -5.14
CA VAL A 128 -2.57 0.24 -5.92
C VAL A 128 -3.52 0.01 -7.10
N GLU A 129 -4.84 0.17 -6.89
CA GLU A 129 -5.82 0.12 -7.97
C GLU A 129 -5.55 1.18 -9.04
N THR A 130 -5.24 2.40 -8.61
CA THR A 130 -4.90 3.50 -9.52
C THR A 130 -3.60 3.22 -10.28
N ALA A 131 -2.58 2.63 -9.62
CA ALA A 131 -1.29 2.34 -10.23
C ALA A 131 -1.39 1.37 -11.43
N LYS A 132 -2.41 0.51 -11.47
CA LYS A 132 -2.73 -0.34 -12.64
C LYS A 132 -3.03 0.47 -13.89
N GLY A 133 -3.44 1.73 -13.75
CA GLY A 133 -3.82 2.55 -14.89
C GLY A 133 -2.69 2.77 -15.90
N THR A 134 -1.42 2.76 -15.50
CA THR A 134 -0.29 2.92 -16.44
C THR A 134 -0.08 1.66 -17.30
N PRO A 135 0.04 0.42 -16.76
CA PRO A 135 0.08 -0.77 -17.60
C PRO A 135 -1.21 -1.00 -18.40
N GLN A 136 -2.37 -0.67 -17.84
CA GLN A 136 -3.64 -0.73 -18.57
C GLN A 136 -3.67 0.23 -19.77
N ALA A 137 -3.12 1.45 -19.59
CA ALA A 137 -3.01 2.42 -20.67
C ALA A 137 -2.19 1.89 -21.86
N LEU A 138 -1.14 1.06 -21.62
CA LEU A 138 -0.39 0.43 -22.72
C LEU A 138 -1.21 -0.59 -23.49
N ILE A 139 -2.09 -1.31 -22.80
CA ILE A 139 -2.99 -2.31 -23.43
C ILE A 139 -4.03 -1.60 -24.29
N ASP A 140 -4.63 -0.52 -23.78
CA ASP A 140 -5.79 0.14 -24.36
C ASP A 140 -5.42 1.23 -25.36
N ALA A 141 -4.20 1.75 -25.32
CA ALA A 141 -3.78 2.85 -26.17
C ALA A 141 -3.76 2.47 -27.66
N LYS A 142 -4.37 3.33 -28.48
CA LYS A 142 -4.37 3.21 -29.96
C LYS A 142 -3.05 3.62 -30.58
N ASN A 143 -2.30 4.49 -29.91
CA ASN A 143 -1.01 5.02 -30.38
C ASN A 143 -0.20 5.54 -29.19
N HIS A 144 1.07 5.88 -29.45
CA HIS A 144 2.00 6.38 -28.44
C HIS A 144 1.51 7.66 -27.74
N VAL A 145 0.91 8.58 -28.46
CA VAL A 145 0.42 9.85 -27.88
C VAL A 145 -0.69 9.59 -26.87
N SER A 146 -1.65 8.72 -27.20
CA SER A 146 -2.73 8.35 -26.28
C SER A 146 -2.20 7.62 -25.05
N PHE A 147 -1.23 6.73 -25.21
CA PHE A 147 -0.57 6.08 -24.09
C PHE A 147 0.09 7.10 -23.13
N VAL A 148 0.90 8.00 -23.65
CA VAL A 148 1.60 9.02 -22.84
C VAL A 148 0.61 9.89 -22.08
N SER A 149 -0.46 10.34 -22.73
CA SER A 149 -1.50 11.15 -22.08
C SER A 149 -2.17 10.41 -20.93
N MET A 150 -2.60 9.16 -21.15
CA MET A 150 -3.25 8.33 -20.12
C MET A 150 -2.30 8.01 -18.95
N ALA A 151 -1.05 7.68 -19.25
CA ALA A 151 -0.04 7.37 -18.24
C ALA A 151 0.29 8.59 -17.37
N ASN A 152 0.40 9.79 -17.96
CA ASN A 152 0.67 11.02 -17.21
C ASN A 152 -0.49 11.36 -16.26
N ALA A 153 -1.73 11.35 -16.75
CA ALA A 153 -2.91 11.59 -15.90
C ALA A 153 -2.99 10.58 -14.74
N ASN A 154 -2.65 9.32 -15.00
CA ASN A 154 -2.62 8.29 -13.97
C ASN A 154 -1.52 8.55 -12.93
N ASN A 155 -0.32 8.93 -13.36
CA ASN A 155 0.81 9.21 -12.46
C ASN A 155 0.53 10.39 -11.51
N GLU A 156 -0.16 11.44 -11.96
CA GLU A 156 -0.58 12.55 -11.10
C GLU A 156 -1.54 12.07 -10.01
N ARG A 157 -2.48 11.20 -10.36
CA ARG A 157 -3.42 10.62 -9.38
C ARG A 157 -2.69 9.70 -8.39
N VAL A 158 -1.76 8.87 -8.85
CA VAL A 158 -0.90 8.03 -8.01
C VAL A 158 -0.12 8.88 -7.02
N ALA A 159 0.52 9.98 -7.47
CA ALA A 159 1.29 10.86 -6.59
C ALA A 159 0.43 11.48 -5.48
N ARG A 160 -0.79 11.92 -5.79
CA ARG A 160 -1.72 12.45 -4.80
C ARG A 160 -2.12 11.40 -3.77
N LEU A 161 -2.52 10.21 -4.22
CA LEU A 161 -2.92 9.12 -3.32
C LEU A 161 -1.77 8.62 -2.44
N THR A 162 -0.54 8.62 -2.96
CA THR A 162 0.67 8.32 -2.19
C THR A 162 0.81 9.30 -1.02
N LYS A 163 0.70 10.60 -1.29
CA LYS A 163 0.77 11.62 -0.24
C LYS A 163 -0.33 11.43 0.81
N GLU A 164 -1.58 11.19 0.39
CA GLU A 164 -2.70 10.99 1.31
C GLU A 164 -2.47 9.77 2.22
N ALA A 165 -1.94 8.66 1.68
CA ALA A 165 -1.63 7.46 2.46
C ALA A 165 -0.45 7.70 3.43
N ASP A 166 0.59 8.41 2.99
CA ASP A 166 1.76 8.73 3.82
C ASP A 166 1.40 9.72 4.95
N ASP A 167 0.51 10.68 4.70
CA ASP A 167 -0.01 11.56 5.74
C ASP A 167 -0.77 10.79 6.83
N LEU A 168 -1.55 9.77 6.45
CA LEU A 168 -2.22 8.88 7.41
C LEU A 168 -1.23 8.01 8.20
N ALA A 169 -0.19 7.48 7.54
CA ALA A 169 0.88 6.75 8.20
C ALA A 169 1.58 7.63 9.25
N ALA A 170 1.96 8.85 8.87
CA ALA A 170 2.59 9.79 9.80
C ALA A 170 1.68 10.14 11.01
N GLN A 171 0.37 10.23 10.80
CA GLN A 171 -0.59 10.45 11.89
C GLN A 171 -0.63 9.26 12.86
N SER A 172 -0.66 8.02 12.36
CA SER A 172 -0.65 6.82 13.21
C SER A 172 0.65 6.70 13.99
N ASP A 173 1.80 6.94 13.35
CA ASP A 173 3.11 6.86 13.99
C ASP A 173 3.26 7.91 15.10
N LYS A 174 2.77 9.13 14.85
CA LYS A 174 2.76 10.19 15.86
C LYS A 174 1.89 9.81 17.05
N LEU A 175 0.67 9.31 16.80
CA LEU A 175 -0.25 8.91 17.86
C LEU A 175 0.36 7.82 18.75
N GLN A 176 1.01 6.82 18.14
CA GLN A 176 1.70 5.75 18.86
C GLN A 176 2.87 6.29 19.70
N LYS A 177 3.70 7.17 19.13
CA LYS A 177 4.84 7.76 19.79
C LYS A 177 4.42 8.63 21.00
N ASP A 178 3.33 9.40 20.84
CA ASP A 178 2.85 10.31 21.88
C ASP A 178 2.09 9.59 23.03
N ASN A 179 1.68 8.32 22.81
CA ASN A 179 0.88 7.54 23.75
C ASN A 179 1.37 6.10 23.96
N PRO A 180 2.65 5.86 24.29
CA PRO A 180 3.25 4.52 24.31
C PRO A 180 2.56 3.56 25.26
N ASP A 181 2.00 4.05 26.37
CA ASP A 181 1.31 3.22 27.37
C ASP A 181 -0.07 2.70 26.90
N SER A 182 -0.60 3.28 25.83
CA SER A 182 -1.89 2.84 25.28
C SER A 182 -1.79 1.57 24.43
N PHE A 183 -0.57 1.15 24.10
CA PHE A 183 -0.28 0.00 23.24
C PHE A 183 0.29 -1.22 23.99
N LYS A 184 0.28 -1.14 25.33
CA LYS A 184 0.76 -2.20 26.24
C LYS A 184 -0.40 -2.96 26.84
#